data_08cc52f442ebc702b2136f07627182cf
#
_entry.id   08cc52f442ebc702b2136f07627182cf
#
_cell.length_a   1.000
_cell.length_b   1.000
_cell.length_c   1.000
_cell.angle_alpha   90.00
_cell.angle_beta   90.00
_cell.angle_gamma   90.00
#
_symmetry.space_group_name_H-M   'P 1'
#
loop_
_entity.id
_entity.type
_entity.pdbx_description
1 polymer ?
#
loop_
_entity_poly.entity_id
_entity_poly.type
_entity_poly.pdbx_seq_one_letter_code
_entity_poly.pdbx_strand_id
1 'polypeptide(L)'
;MKTEHLLAAYGTLRPGEVNHRLLADVPGEWLDGWVCGYVGEEDGYPAFWYSPDGARQPVKVLHSAELPSIWCHLDWFEGKNWLRTVVPVELAREGTVLANLYQRVGRPPQ
;
A
#
# COMPACT_ATOMS: atom_id res chain seq x y z
N MET A 1 -6.66 2.77 -14.99
CA MET A 1 -7.05 2.63 -13.56
C MET A 1 -6.88 3.96 -12.86
N LYS A 2 -7.88 4.37 -12.11
CA LYS A 2 -7.80 5.62 -11.34
C LYS A 2 -6.96 5.42 -10.09
N THR A 3 -6.07 6.36 -9.80
CA THR A 3 -5.21 6.31 -8.61
C THR A 3 -6.01 6.14 -7.31
N GLU A 4 -7.12 6.85 -7.19
CA GLU A 4 -7.99 6.77 -6.00
C GLU A 4 -8.66 5.41 -5.80
N HIS A 5 -8.63 4.55 -6.82
CA HIS A 5 -9.16 3.19 -6.78
C HIS A 5 -8.08 2.14 -6.54
N LEU A 6 -6.85 2.55 -6.25
CA LEU A 6 -5.72 1.63 -6.13
C LEU A 6 -5.02 1.78 -4.78
N LEU A 7 -4.89 0.68 -4.06
CA LEU A 7 -4.15 0.60 -2.79
C LEU A 7 -3.09 -0.49 -2.90
N ALA A 8 -1.83 -0.11 -2.78
CA ALA A 8 -0.72 -1.07 -2.71
C ALA A 8 -0.47 -1.43 -1.25
N ALA A 9 -0.62 -2.70 -0.93
CA ALA A 9 -0.46 -3.22 0.43
C ALA A 9 0.79 -4.10 0.51
N TYR A 10 1.66 -3.81 1.45
CA TYR A 10 2.90 -4.55 1.70
C TYR A 10 2.94 -5.22 3.07
N GLY A 11 1.96 -4.93 3.93
CA GLY A 11 1.95 -5.37 5.33
C GLY A 11 0.64 -6.04 5.72
N THR A 12 0.11 -5.66 6.88
CA THR A 12 -1.00 -6.35 7.53
C THR A 12 -2.35 -6.21 6.81
N LEU A 13 -2.47 -5.30 5.86
CA LEU A 13 -3.70 -5.16 5.06
C LEU A 13 -3.78 -6.19 3.92
N ARG A 14 -2.68 -6.85 3.58
CA ARG A 14 -2.66 -7.84 2.50
C ARG A 14 -3.59 -9.02 2.79
N PRO A 15 -4.11 -9.70 1.74
CA PRO A 15 -4.89 -10.91 1.93
C PRO A 15 -4.15 -11.93 2.81
N GLY A 16 -4.85 -12.49 3.79
CA GLY A 16 -4.28 -13.45 4.73
C GLY A 16 -3.59 -12.84 5.94
N GLU A 17 -3.39 -11.52 5.98
CA GLU A 17 -2.73 -10.85 7.09
C GLU A 17 -3.74 -10.36 8.14
N VAL A 18 -3.23 -10.02 9.32
CA VAL A 18 -4.06 -9.79 10.51
C VAL A 18 -5.08 -8.65 10.35
N ASN A 19 -4.74 -7.60 9.59
CA ASN A 19 -5.64 -6.45 9.41
C ASN A 19 -6.38 -6.46 8.08
N HIS A 20 -6.31 -7.55 7.33
CA HIS A 20 -7.04 -7.66 6.06
C HIS A 20 -8.54 -7.49 6.24
N ARG A 21 -9.08 -7.77 7.44
CA ARG A 21 -10.51 -7.59 7.75
C ARG A 21 -11.03 -6.18 7.42
N LEU A 22 -10.16 -5.17 7.43
CA LEU A 22 -10.53 -3.80 7.08
C LEU A 22 -10.91 -3.65 5.61
N LEU A 23 -10.44 -4.57 4.78
CA LEU A 23 -10.67 -4.57 3.33
C LEU A 23 -11.51 -5.77 2.88
N ALA A 24 -11.84 -6.69 3.78
CA ALA A 24 -12.48 -7.96 3.42
C ALA A 24 -13.82 -7.77 2.69
N ASP A 25 -14.59 -6.74 3.06
CA ASP A 25 -15.89 -6.44 2.47
C ASP A 25 -15.82 -5.42 1.32
N VAL A 26 -14.62 -4.96 0.97
CA VAL A 26 -14.45 -4.02 -0.13
C VAL A 26 -14.39 -4.82 -1.43
N PRO A 27 -15.35 -4.62 -2.34
CA PRO A 27 -15.33 -5.35 -3.60
C PRO A 27 -14.19 -4.86 -4.47
N GLY A 28 -13.59 -5.77 -5.22
CA GLY A 28 -12.50 -5.41 -6.11
C GLY A 28 -11.64 -6.60 -6.47
N GLU A 29 -10.55 -6.30 -7.14
CA GLU A 29 -9.60 -7.29 -7.62
C GLU A 29 -8.24 -7.06 -6.98
N TRP A 30 -7.61 -8.14 -6.53
CA TRP A 30 -6.25 -8.09 -6.00
C TRP A 30 -5.25 -8.45 -7.10
N LEU A 31 -4.29 -7.57 -7.32
CA LEU A 31 -3.28 -7.70 -8.36
C LEU A 31 -1.89 -7.81 -7.74
N ASP A 32 -1.01 -8.53 -8.40
CA ASP A 32 0.39 -8.57 -8.02
C ASP A 32 1.14 -7.39 -8.62
N GLY A 33 2.05 -6.80 -7.84
CA GLY A 33 2.85 -5.69 -8.30
C GLY A 33 4.12 -5.50 -7.47
N TRP A 34 4.89 -4.47 -7.85
CA TRP A 34 6.16 -4.13 -7.21
C TRP A 34 6.27 -2.62 -7.04
N VAL A 35 6.84 -2.22 -5.91
CA VAL A 35 7.16 -0.81 -5.63
C VAL A 35 8.61 -0.74 -5.21
N CYS A 36 9.35 0.24 -5.74
CA CYS A 36 10.74 0.45 -5.34
C CYS A 36 10.80 1.16 -4.00
N GLY A 37 11.64 0.66 -3.10
CA GLY A 37 11.79 1.27 -1.80
C GLY A 37 12.48 0.37 -0.80
N TYR A 38 12.37 0.75 0.46
CA TYR A 38 12.96 0.04 1.58
C TYR A 38 11.87 -0.51 2.48
N VAL A 39 12.00 -1.76 2.87
CA VAL A 39 11.08 -2.43 3.79
C VAL A 39 11.79 -2.63 5.12
N GLY A 40 11.07 -2.38 6.20
CA GLY A 40 11.61 -2.60 7.54
C GLY A 40 10.48 -2.83 8.52
N GLU A 41 10.80 -2.65 9.79
CA GLU A 41 9.86 -2.82 10.88
C GLU A 41 9.96 -1.63 11.83
N GLU A 42 8.81 -1.08 12.21
CA GLU A 42 8.72 -0.01 13.18
C GLU A 42 7.64 -0.35 14.19
N ASP A 43 8.00 -0.32 15.47
CA ASP A 43 7.06 -0.60 16.57
C ASP A 43 6.36 -1.96 16.42
N GLY A 44 7.06 -2.96 15.84
CA GLY A 44 6.50 -4.29 15.63
C GLY A 44 5.64 -4.43 14.37
N TYR A 45 5.53 -3.39 13.55
CA TYR A 45 4.73 -3.42 12.32
C TYR A 45 5.60 -3.27 11.09
N PRO A 46 5.23 -3.92 9.97
CA PRO A 46 5.92 -3.71 8.70
C PRO A 46 5.85 -2.23 8.30
N ALA A 47 6.96 -1.71 7.80
CA ALA A 47 7.06 -0.33 7.36
C ALA A 47 7.67 -0.26 5.98
N PHE A 48 7.27 0.75 5.21
CA PHE A 48 7.75 0.96 3.85
C PHE A 48 8.15 2.42 3.68
N TRP A 49 9.28 2.63 3.01
CA TRP A 49 9.75 3.95 2.59
C TRP A 49 9.95 3.91 1.08
N TYR A 50 9.12 4.64 0.34
CA TYR A 50 9.25 4.72 -1.10
C TYR A 50 10.57 5.38 -1.48
N SER A 51 11.27 4.80 -2.45
CA SER A 51 12.46 5.40 -3.06
C SER A 51 12.64 4.83 -4.46
N PRO A 52 12.76 5.69 -5.50
CA PRO A 52 12.99 5.19 -6.85
C PRO A 52 14.31 4.43 -7.00
N ASP A 53 15.26 4.66 -6.08
CA ASP A 53 16.56 3.99 -6.07
C ASP A 53 16.57 2.73 -5.20
N GLY A 54 15.49 2.44 -4.52
CA GLY A 54 15.37 1.25 -3.68
C GLY A 54 15.10 0.00 -4.51
N ALA A 55 15.24 -1.17 -3.85
CA ALA A 55 14.95 -2.43 -4.50
C ALA A 55 13.44 -2.57 -4.78
N ARG A 56 13.11 -3.37 -5.81
CA ARG A 56 11.72 -3.72 -6.11
C ARG A 56 11.18 -4.61 -4.99
N GLN A 57 10.12 -4.15 -4.34
CA GLN A 57 9.47 -4.88 -3.26
C GLN A 57 8.11 -5.39 -3.73
N PRO A 58 7.77 -6.67 -3.48
CA PRO A 58 6.47 -7.19 -3.87
C PRO A 58 5.36 -6.58 -3.04
N VAL A 59 4.26 -6.24 -3.70
CA VAL A 59 3.06 -5.72 -3.05
C VAL A 59 1.83 -6.40 -3.62
N LYS A 60 0.73 -6.35 -2.87
CA LYS A 60 -0.59 -6.72 -3.35
C LYS A 60 -1.38 -5.45 -3.56
N VAL A 61 -1.98 -5.29 -4.73
CA VAL A 61 -2.70 -4.07 -5.09
C VAL A 61 -4.20 -4.36 -5.18
N LEU A 62 -4.97 -3.68 -4.35
CA LEU A 62 -6.42 -3.72 -4.44
C LEU A 62 -6.88 -2.68 -5.45
N HIS A 63 -7.61 -3.14 -6.47
CA HIS A 63 -8.26 -2.28 -7.45
C HIS A 63 -9.76 -2.28 -7.14
N SER A 64 -10.27 -1.16 -6.63
CA SER A 64 -11.66 -1.05 -6.22
C SER A 64 -12.18 0.38 -6.33
N ALA A 65 -13.31 0.53 -7.01
CA ALA A 65 -14.01 1.81 -7.09
C ALA A 65 -14.62 2.24 -5.74
N GLU A 66 -14.65 1.35 -4.76
CA GLU A 66 -15.19 1.64 -3.43
C GLU A 66 -14.14 2.22 -2.46
N LEU A 67 -12.85 2.20 -2.84
CA LEU A 67 -11.80 2.74 -1.96
C LEU A 67 -12.04 4.20 -1.54
N PRO A 68 -12.51 5.11 -2.43
CA PRO A 68 -12.76 6.49 -2.00
C PRO A 68 -13.72 6.60 -0.80
N SER A 69 -14.64 5.66 -0.63
CA SER A 69 -15.58 5.70 0.49
C SER A 69 -14.94 5.31 1.82
N ILE A 70 -13.76 4.72 1.81
CA ILE A 70 -13.10 4.23 3.03
C ILE A 70 -11.73 4.84 3.30
N TRP A 71 -11.22 5.73 2.43
CA TRP A 71 -9.91 6.34 2.65
C TRP A 71 -9.80 7.02 4.02
N CYS A 72 -10.82 7.75 4.44
CA CYS A 72 -10.79 8.39 5.76
C CYS A 72 -10.64 7.37 6.89
N HIS A 73 -11.32 6.24 6.78
CA HIS A 73 -11.26 5.19 7.80
C HIS A 73 -9.87 4.55 7.83
N LEU A 74 -9.30 4.25 6.66
CA LEU A 74 -7.96 3.68 6.57
C LEU A 74 -6.90 4.65 7.06
N ASP A 75 -7.01 5.93 6.69
CA ASP A 75 -6.08 6.96 7.15
C ASP A 75 -6.11 7.07 8.67
N TRP A 76 -7.29 7.02 9.26
CA TRP A 76 -7.44 7.05 10.72
C TRP A 76 -6.85 5.80 11.36
N PHE A 77 -7.06 4.61 10.79
CA PHE A 77 -6.52 3.35 11.29
C PHE A 77 -4.99 3.35 11.27
N GLU A 78 -4.38 3.80 10.18
CA GLU A 78 -2.92 3.85 10.05
C GLU A 78 -2.29 4.87 11.02
N GLY A 79 -3.00 5.96 11.30
CA GLY A 79 -2.57 6.93 12.28
C GLY A 79 -1.51 7.89 11.76
N LYS A 80 -1.01 8.72 12.67
CA LYS A 80 -0.09 9.82 12.34
C LYS A 80 1.31 9.39 11.92
N ASN A 81 1.67 8.14 12.17
CA ASN A 81 3.01 7.63 11.87
C ASN A 81 3.15 7.07 10.46
N TRP A 82 2.04 6.95 9.73
CA TRP A 82 2.01 6.53 8.34
C TRP A 82 1.31 7.59 7.51
N LEU A 83 1.81 7.79 6.30
CA LEU A 83 1.26 8.78 5.37
C LEU A 83 0.84 8.08 4.09
N ARG A 84 -0.41 8.30 3.69
CA ARG A 84 -0.90 7.79 2.41
C ARG A 84 -0.26 8.62 1.29
N THR A 85 0.54 7.96 0.46
CA THR A 85 1.34 8.59 -0.59
C THR A 85 1.05 7.92 -1.91
N VAL A 86 1.00 8.71 -2.99
CA VAL A 86 0.86 8.18 -4.34
C VAL A 86 2.25 7.80 -4.85
N VAL A 87 2.39 6.55 -5.26
CA VAL A 87 3.67 6.01 -5.75
C VAL A 87 3.47 5.24 -7.05
N PRO A 88 4.51 5.16 -7.91
CA PRO A 88 4.44 4.28 -9.08
C PRO A 88 4.49 2.81 -8.63
N VAL A 89 3.60 2.02 -9.21
CA VAL A 89 3.53 0.58 -8.96
C VAL A 89 3.61 -0.12 -10.30
N GLU A 90 4.54 -1.05 -10.43
CA GLU A 90 4.64 -1.90 -11.60
C GLU A 90 3.76 -3.11 -11.40
N LEU A 91 2.67 -3.18 -12.16
CA LEU A 91 1.76 -4.33 -12.11
C LEU A 91 2.29 -5.45 -12.99
N ALA A 92 1.99 -6.69 -12.62
CA ALA A 92 2.48 -7.87 -13.34
C ALA A 92 2.00 -7.91 -14.79
N ARG A 93 0.81 -7.38 -15.09
CA ARG A 93 0.21 -7.47 -16.42
C ARG A 93 -0.11 -6.12 -17.07
N GLU A 94 -0.52 -5.14 -16.25
CA GLU A 94 -1.09 -3.88 -16.76
C GLU A 94 -0.05 -2.77 -16.94
N GLY A 95 1.22 -3.03 -16.59
CA GLY A 95 2.28 -2.01 -16.65
C GLY A 95 2.29 -1.13 -15.41
N THR A 96 2.88 0.06 -15.53
CA THR A 96 3.04 0.97 -14.40
C THR A 96 1.80 1.83 -14.19
N VAL A 97 1.33 1.89 -12.94
CA VAL A 97 0.21 2.72 -12.52
C VAL A 97 0.62 3.55 -11.31
N LEU A 98 -0.15 4.58 -10.99
CA LEU A 98 0.02 5.34 -9.75
C LEU A 98 -1.01 4.84 -8.74
N ALA A 99 -0.56 4.43 -7.57
CA ALA A 99 -1.41 3.87 -6.53
C ALA A 99 -1.10 4.49 -5.18
N ASN A 100 -2.06 4.40 -4.27
CA ASN A 100 -1.86 4.83 -2.89
C ASN A 100 -1.10 3.76 -2.11
N LEU A 101 -0.21 4.21 -1.23
CA LEU A 101 0.56 3.33 -0.36
C LEU A 101 0.76 4.07 0.97
N TYR A 102 0.57 3.37 2.07
CA TYR A 102 0.85 3.94 3.39
C TYR A 102 2.32 3.75 3.72
N GLN A 103 3.10 4.82 3.63
CA GLN A 103 4.51 4.75 4.01
C GLN A 103 4.74 5.35 5.39
N ARG A 104 5.80 4.86 6.04
CA ARG A 104 6.19 5.34 7.36
C ARG A 104 6.74 6.78 7.24
N VAL A 105 6.30 7.64 8.13
CA VAL A 105 6.83 9.01 8.21
C VAL A 105 8.27 8.97 8.69
N GLY A 106 9.11 9.84 8.10
CA GLY A 106 10.52 9.93 8.44
C GLY A 106 11.41 9.24 7.41
N ARG A 107 12.63 8.93 7.82
CA ARG A 107 13.63 8.29 6.96
C ARG A 107 13.76 6.81 7.30
N PRO A 108 14.10 5.97 6.31
CA PRO A 108 14.36 4.57 6.60
C PRO A 108 15.57 4.44 7.54
N PRO A 109 15.59 3.39 8.37
CA PRO A 109 16.76 3.07 9.19
C PRO A 109 17.99 2.85 8.31
N GLN A 110 19.12 3.28 8.78
CA GLN A 110 20.41 3.07 8.09
C GLN A 110 21.11 1.83 8.60
#